data_30d38aa6750249d5cf5e6a71539c19e2
#
_entry.id   30d38aa6750249d5cf5e6a71539c19e2
#
_cell.length_a   1.000
_cell.length_b   1.000
_cell.length_c   1.000
_cell.angle_alpha   90.00
_cell.angle_beta   90.00
_cell.angle_gamma   90.00
#
_symmetry.space_group_name_H-M   'P 1'
#
loop_
_entity.id
_entity.type
_entity.pdbx_description
1 polymer ?
#
loop_
_entity_poly.entity_id
_entity_poly.type
_entity_poly.pdbx_seq_one_letter_code
_entity_poly.pdbx_strand_id
1 'polypeptide(L)'
;MGRRNKSYSKDLHQQAYERLTGMQAFGESKKAAVANGTDRDKIFSVSTYKAYWKHTKYFIKYIRENYPKCTTLKSAKKYANEWLQAQVDRGLSAWTVQLEAKALGKLYGIQPDDENYFKPPKRNREDIKRSRG
;
A
#
# COMPACT_ATOMS: atom_id res chain seq x y z
N MET A 1 16.43 15.20 26.59
CA MET A 1 16.69 14.92 25.22
C MET A 1 15.67 14.08 24.52
N GLY A 2 14.67 13.61 25.24
CA GLY A 2 13.56 12.92 24.60
C GLY A 2 12.89 13.75 23.53
N ARG A 3 12.82 15.02 23.74
CA ARG A 3 12.30 15.96 22.77
C ARG A 3 13.01 15.86 21.43
N ARG A 4 14.33 15.68 21.48
CA ARG A 4 15.11 15.58 20.28
C ARG A 4 14.79 14.30 19.49
N ASN A 5 14.58 13.22 20.22
CA ASN A 5 14.19 11.97 19.59
C ASN A 5 12.86 12.12 18.89
N LYS A 6 11.93 12.85 19.49
CA LYS A 6 10.67 13.11 18.85
C LYS A 6 10.82 13.84 17.54
N SER A 7 11.72 14.82 17.49
CA SER A 7 11.89 15.58 16.26
C SER A 7 12.48 14.75 15.15
N TYR A 8 13.17 13.66 15.48
CA TYR A 8 13.69 12.76 14.46
C TYR A 8 12.72 11.64 14.11
N SER A 9 11.67 11.46 14.92
CA SER A 9 10.67 10.45 14.63
C SER A 9 9.79 10.93 13.49
N LYS A 10 9.74 10.14 12.43
CA LYS A 10 8.87 10.44 11.31
C LYS A 10 7.52 9.79 11.55
N ASP A 11 6.45 10.49 11.23
CA ASP A 11 5.13 9.88 11.34
C ASP A 11 4.93 8.88 10.19
N LEU A 12 3.83 8.13 10.23
CA LEU A 12 3.56 7.12 9.22
C LEU A 12 3.49 7.72 7.82
N HIS A 13 2.90 8.89 7.70
CA HIS A 13 2.77 9.57 6.40
C HIS A 13 4.15 9.82 5.80
N GLN A 14 5.06 10.36 6.60
CA GLN A 14 6.41 10.66 6.14
C GLN A 14 7.18 9.39 5.78
N GLN A 15 7.07 8.37 6.63
CA GLN A 15 7.72 7.09 6.37
C GLN A 15 7.29 6.49 5.04
N ALA A 16 5.99 6.48 4.79
CA ALA A 16 5.45 5.93 3.55
C ALA A 16 5.84 6.78 2.35
N TYR A 17 5.79 8.09 2.49
CA TYR A 17 6.15 9.00 1.42
C TYR A 17 7.60 8.78 0.98
N GLU A 18 8.51 8.72 1.93
CA GLU A 18 9.92 8.52 1.60
C GLU A 18 10.18 7.18 0.95
N ARG A 19 9.50 6.15 1.44
CA ARG A 19 9.71 4.82 0.88
C ARG A 19 9.23 4.74 -0.57
N LEU A 20 8.02 5.21 -0.86
CA LEU A 20 7.51 5.17 -2.23
C LEU A 20 8.25 6.12 -3.15
N THR A 21 8.61 7.30 -2.65
CA THR A 21 9.35 8.27 -3.43
C THR A 21 10.74 7.74 -3.80
N GLY A 22 11.36 6.99 -2.89
CA GLY A 22 12.64 6.37 -3.16
C GLY A 22 12.59 5.30 -4.24
N MET A 23 11.41 4.82 -4.58
CA MET A 23 11.24 3.81 -5.63
C MET A 23 11.06 4.40 -7.03
N GLN A 24 10.97 5.72 -7.14
CA GLN A 24 10.73 6.37 -8.44
C GLN A 24 11.83 6.05 -9.42
N ALA A 25 11.44 5.56 -10.58
CA ALA A 25 12.35 5.19 -11.67
C ALA A 25 11.75 5.66 -12.99
N PHE A 26 11.17 6.85 -12.98
CA PHE A 26 10.49 7.40 -14.15
C PHE A 26 11.49 7.60 -15.28
N GLY A 27 11.12 7.14 -16.47
CA GLY A 27 12.00 7.23 -17.63
C GLY A 27 12.97 6.07 -17.78
N GLU A 28 13.09 5.20 -16.77
CA GLU A 28 13.91 4.00 -16.91
C GLU A 28 13.12 2.91 -17.64
N SER A 29 13.85 2.00 -18.27
CA SER A 29 13.23 0.90 -18.99
C SER A 29 12.77 -0.18 -18.01
N LYS A 30 11.46 -0.39 -17.93
CA LYS A 30 10.91 -1.48 -17.13
C LYS A 30 11.35 -2.82 -17.67
N LYS A 31 11.40 -2.95 -18.99
CA LYS A 31 11.81 -4.20 -19.63
C LYS A 31 13.24 -4.58 -19.22
N ALA A 32 14.15 -3.61 -19.24
CA ALA A 32 15.53 -3.85 -18.82
C ALA A 32 15.60 -4.20 -17.34
N ALA A 33 14.81 -3.52 -16.51
CA ALA A 33 14.78 -3.80 -15.07
C ALA A 33 14.26 -5.20 -14.78
N VAL A 34 13.23 -5.64 -15.49
CA VAL A 34 12.71 -7.00 -15.35
C VAL A 34 13.78 -8.03 -15.73
N ALA A 35 14.47 -7.78 -16.84
CA ALA A 35 15.53 -8.69 -17.28
C ALA A 35 16.66 -8.78 -16.25
N ASN A 36 16.94 -7.68 -15.55
CA ASN A 36 18.01 -7.64 -14.54
C ASN A 36 17.53 -8.00 -13.14
N GLY A 37 16.24 -8.25 -12.96
CA GLY A 37 15.69 -8.57 -11.65
C GLY A 37 15.61 -7.38 -10.71
N THR A 38 15.65 -6.15 -11.22
CA THR A 38 15.66 -4.94 -10.39
C THR A 38 14.34 -4.18 -10.42
N ASP A 39 13.29 -4.73 -11.04
CA ASP A 39 12.02 -4.03 -11.18
C ASP A 39 11.18 -3.99 -9.89
N ARG A 40 11.44 -4.91 -8.97
CA ARG A 40 10.58 -5.10 -7.79
C ARG A 40 10.51 -3.88 -6.88
N ASP A 41 11.61 -3.15 -6.77
CA ASP A 41 11.70 -2.00 -5.89
C ASP A 41 11.53 -0.68 -6.65
N LYS A 42 10.96 -0.72 -7.85
CA LYS A 42 10.87 0.46 -8.69
C LYS A 42 9.45 0.74 -9.14
N ILE A 43 9.15 2.02 -9.31
CA ILE A 43 7.88 2.49 -9.87
C ILE A 43 8.24 3.30 -11.11
N PHE A 44 7.83 2.83 -12.29
CA PHE A 44 8.30 3.35 -13.56
C PHE A 44 7.42 4.45 -14.16
N SER A 45 6.22 4.66 -13.62
CA SER A 45 5.27 5.59 -14.19
C SER A 45 4.78 6.55 -13.11
N VAL A 46 4.66 7.83 -13.50
CA VAL A 46 4.14 8.86 -12.60
C VAL A 46 2.71 8.53 -12.16
N SER A 47 1.88 8.07 -13.10
CA SER A 47 0.48 7.75 -12.77
C SER A 47 0.41 6.58 -11.79
N THR A 48 1.27 5.58 -11.94
CA THR A 48 1.32 4.46 -11.01
C THR A 48 1.75 4.94 -9.62
N TYR A 49 2.77 5.78 -9.56
CA TYR A 49 3.23 6.34 -8.30
C TYR A 49 2.11 7.12 -7.60
N LYS A 50 1.40 7.97 -8.34
CA LYS A 50 0.31 8.76 -7.77
C LYS A 50 -0.81 7.88 -7.25
N ALA A 51 -1.16 6.82 -7.99
CA ALA A 51 -2.20 5.89 -7.55
C ALA A 51 -1.78 5.16 -6.27
N TYR A 52 -0.57 4.64 -6.24
CA TYR A 52 -0.07 3.94 -5.06
C TYR A 52 0.02 4.86 -3.85
N TRP A 53 0.49 6.09 -4.06
CA TRP A 53 0.59 7.06 -2.97
C TRP A 53 -0.80 7.43 -2.43
N LYS A 54 -1.76 7.64 -3.33
CA LYS A 54 -3.13 7.96 -2.94
C LYS A 54 -3.71 6.88 -2.03
N HIS A 55 -3.61 5.62 -2.43
CA HIS A 55 -4.18 4.53 -1.64
C HIS A 55 -3.38 4.25 -0.38
N THR A 56 -2.07 4.45 -0.43
CA THR A 56 -1.24 4.34 0.77
C THR A 56 -1.65 5.38 1.81
N LYS A 57 -1.98 6.61 1.37
CA LYS A 57 -2.46 7.64 2.29
C LYS A 57 -3.77 7.22 2.96
N TYR A 58 -4.65 6.55 2.24
CA TYR A 58 -5.89 6.06 2.82
C TYR A 58 -5.62 5.01 3.89
N PHE A 59 -4.69 4.12 3.64
CA PHE A 59 -4.29 3.13 4.63
C PHE A 59 -3.71 3.80 5.88
N ILE A 60 -2.85 4.78 5.70
CA ILE A 60 -2.25 5.50 6.83
C ILE A 60 -3.31 6.22 7.64
N LYS A 61 -4.27 6.85 6.97
CA LYS A 61 -5.38 7.50 7.66
C LYS A 61 -6.15 6.49 8.50
N TYR A 62 -6.43 5.32 7.95
CA TYR A 62 -7.12 4.25 8.68
C TYR A 62 -6.34 3.87 9.94
N ILE A 63 -5.03 3.69 9.82
CA ILE A 63 -4.19 3.33 10.96
C ILE A 63 -4.21 4.44 12.02
N ARG A 64 -4.09 5.69 11.59
CA ARG A 64 -4.06 6.81 12.53
C ARG A 64 -5.39 6.96 13.27
N GLU A 65 -6.50 6.66 12.61
CA GLU A 65 -7.82 6.78 13.22
C GLU A 65 -8.15 5.63 14.14
N ASN A 66 -7.71 4.43 13.80
CA ASN A 66 -8.07 3.22 14.54
C ASN A 66 -6.98 2.72 15.47
N TYR A 67 -5.73 3.02 15.18
CA TYR A 67 -4.59 2.54 15.94
C TYR A 67 -3.58 3.65 16.17
N PRO A 68 -3.98 4.70 16.91
CA PRO A 68 -3.12 5.89 17.05
C PRO A 68 -1.77 5.62 17.71
N LYS A 69 -1.64 4.50 18.41
CA LYS A 69 -0.35 4.13 19.00
C LYS A 69 0.60 3.49 18.00
N CYS A 70 0.10 3.14 16.83
CA CYS A 70 0.92 2.54 15.78
C CYS A 70 1.66 3.66 15.05
N THR A 71 2.96 3.72 15.19
CA THR A 71 3.76 4.83 14.66
C THR A 71 4.79 4.43 13.63
N THR A 72 4.90 3.14 13.29
CA THR A 72 5.84 2.68 12.28
C THR A 72 5.13 1.87 11.21
N LEU A 73 5.69 1.89 9.99
CA LEU A 73 5.15 1.07 8.91
C LEU A 73 5.20 -0.41 9.26
N LYS A 74 6.28 -0.84 9.91
CA LYS A 74 6.43 -2.23 10.32
C LYS A 74 5.27 -2.66 11.22
N SER A 75 4.92 -1.83 12.20
CA SER A 75 3.82 -2.12 13.10
C SER A 75 2.48 -2.09 12.39
N ALA A 76 2.32 -1.20 11.41
CA ALA A 76 1.06 -1.05 10.69
C ALA A 76 0.79 -2.22 9.74
N LYS A 77 1.82 -2.94 9.33
CA LYS A 77 1.69 -4.04 8.37
C LYS A 77 0.66 -5.08 8.80
N LYS A 78 0.61 -5.39 10.08
CA LYS A 78 -0.32 -6.42 10.58
C LYS A 78 -1.79 -6.04 10.41
N TYR A 79 -2.07 -4.76 10.18
CA TYR A 79 -3.44 -4.28 9.97
C TYR A 79 -3.80 -4.15 8.50
N ALA A 80 -2.91 -4.50 7.60
CA ALA A 80 -3.13 -4.31 6.17
C ALA A 80 -4.32 -5.11 5.65
N ASN A 81 -4.41 -6.39 6.02
CA ASN A 81 -5.52 -7.21 5.57
C ASN A 81 -6.83 -6.78 6.20
N GLU A 82 -6.79 -6.29 7.45
CA GLU A 82 -7.96 -5.72 8.09
C GLU A 82 -8.47 -4.50 7.32
N TRP A 83 -7.57 -3.63 6.90
CA TRP A 83 -7.95 -2.46 6.11
C TRP A 83 -8.56 -2.88 4.77
N LEU A 84 -7.97 -3.87 4.11
CA LEU A 84 -8.51 -4.36 2.84
C LEU A 84 -9.92 -4.92 3.02
N GLN A 85 -10.15 -5.63 4.13
CA GLN A 85 -11.48 -6.12 4.44
C GLN A 85 -12.45 -4.96 4.65
N ALA A 86 -12.02 -3.93 5.37
CA ALA A 86 -12.85 -2.75 5.59
C ALA A 86 -13.22 -2.07 4.28
N GLN A 87 -12.29 -2.07 3.32
CA GLN A 87 -12.56 -1.48 2.02
C GLN A 87 -13.61 -2.29 1.24
N VAL A 88 -13.55 -3.61 1.33
CA VAL A 88 -14.60 -4.46 0.75
C VAL A 88 -15.95 -4.18 1.43
N ASP A 89 -15.96 -4.07 2.74
CA ASP A 89 -17.18 -3.82 3.51
C ASP A 89 -17.79 -2.46 3.18
N ARG A 90 -16.97 -1.50 2.79
CA ARG A 90 -17.45 -0.18 2.36
C ARG A 90 -18.05 -0.20 0.96
N GLY A 91 -17.96 -1.31 0.26
CA GLY A 91 -18.53 -1.43 -1.07
C GLY A 91 -17.61 -1.06 -2.22
N LEU A 92 -16.30 -0.92 -1.97
CA LEU A 92 -15.37 -0.65 -3.05
C LEU A 92 -15.29 -1.85 -4.00
N SER A 93 -15.03 -1.57 -5.28
CA SER A 93 -14.95 -2.63 -6.27
C SER A 93 -13.76 -3.55 -5.99
N ALA A 94 -13.87 -4.80 -6.45
CA ALA A 94 -12.77 -5.76 -6.31
C ALA A 94 -11.50 -5.23 -6.99
N TRP A 95 -11.66 -4.55 -8.13
CA TRP A 95 -10.52 -3.97 -8.83
C TRP A 95 -9.79 -2.93 -7.96
N THR A 96 -10.57 -2.06 -7.31
CA THR A 96 -9.98 -1.04 -6.44
C THR A 96 -9.25 -1.68 -5.26
N VAL A 97 -9.87 -2.68 -4.63
CA VAL A 97 -9.24 -3.35 -3.48
C VAL A 97 -7.96 -4.07 -3.90
N GLN A 98 -7.95 -4.67 -5.08
CA GLN A 98 -6.73 -5.29 -5.60
C GLN A 98 -5.64 -4.25 -5.86
N LEU A 99 -6.02 -3.09 -6.37
CA LEU A 99 -5.06 -2.00 -6.57
C LEU A 99 -4.48 -1.56 -5.22
N GLU A 100 -5.31 -1.49 -4.19
CA GLU A 100 -4.86 -1.14 -2.85
C GLU A 100 -3.90 -2.19 -2.29
N ALA A 101 -4.18 -3.47 -2.54
CA ALA A 101 -3.27 -4.54 -2.13
C ALA A 101 -1.92 -4.41 -2.86
N LYS A 102 -1.95 -4.05 -4.13
CA LYS A 102 -0.71 -3.83 -4.89
C LYS A 102 0.08 -2.65 -4.33
N ALA A 103 -0.61 -1.59 -3.96
CA ALA A 103 0.05 -0.42 -3.36
C ALA A 103 0.75 -0.81 -2.06
N LEU A 104 0.08 -1.57 -1.21
CA LEU A 104 0.68 -2.05 0.02
C LEU A 104 1.84 -3.01 -0.24
N GLY A 105 1.68 -3.89 -1.23
CA GLY A 105 2.77 -4.79 -1.61
C GLY A 105 4.01 -4.01 -2.01
N LYS A 106 3.82 -2.94 -2.78
CA LYS A 106 4.94 -2.10 -3.17
C LYS A 106 5.55 -1.39 -1.96
N LEU A 107 4.70 -0.86 -1.10
CA LEU A 107 5.14 -0.15 0.10
C LEU A 107 6.01 -1.05 1.00
N TYR A 108 5.62 -2.30 1.15
CA TYR A 108 6.31 -3.23 2.04
C TYR A 108 7.30 -4.16 1.32
N GLY A 109 7.43 -4.02 0.01
CA GLY A 109 8.37 -4.84 -0.75
C GLY A 109 7.98 -6.29 -0.88
N ILE A 110 6.67 -6.59 -0.87
CA ILE A 110 6.15 -7.94 -0.97
C ILE A 110 5.58 -8.17 -2.36
N GLN A 111 6.00 -9.24 -3.00
CA GLN A 111 5.56 -9.55 -4.37
C GLN A 111 4.29 -10.41 -4.36
N PRO A 112 3.48 -10.36 -5.43
CA PRO A 112 2.23 -11.12 -5.49
C PRO A 112 2.40 -12.63 -5.34
N ASP A 113 3.57 -13.17 -5.66
CA ASP A 113 3.85 -14.60 -5.53
C ASP A 113 4.36 -14.97 -4.15
N ASP A 114 4.55 -14.00 -3.27
CA ASP A 114 4.99 -14.22 -1.90
C ASP A 114 3.81 -14.72 -1.07
N GLU A 115 4.03 -15.74 -0.24
CA GLU A 115 2.96 -16.26 0.62
C GLU A 115 2.46 -15.23 1.63
N ASN A 116 3.27 -14.22 1.93
CA ASN A 116 2.90 -13.14 2.85
C ASN A 116 2.23 -11.96 2.15
N TYR A 117 1.96 -12.08 0.86
CA TYR A 117 1.33 -11.01 0.10
C TYR A 117 -0.07 -10.71 0.65
N PHE A 118 -0.44 -9.45 0.61
CA PHE A 118 -1.75 -9.01 1.09
C PHE A 118 -2.83 -9.55 0.16
N LYS A 119 -3.79 -10.27 0.75
CA LYS A 119 -4.85 -10.91 -0.02
C LYS A 119 -6.18 -10.23 0.30
N PRO A 120 -6.68 -9.40 -0.61
CA PRO A 120 -8.00 -8.83 -0.38
C PRO A 120 -9.05 -9.93 -0.37
N PRO A 121 -10.09 -9.79 0.46
CA PRO A 121 -11.16 -10.79 0.50
C PRO A 121 -11.83 -10.88 -0.85
N LYS A 122 -12.17 -12.11 -1.25
CA LYS A 122 -12.86 -12.30 -2.51
C LYS A 122 -14.34 -12.07 -2.30
N ARG A 123 -14.96 -11.39 -3.26
CA ARG A 123 -16.40 -11.25 -3.27
C ARG A 123 -16.99 -12.41 -4.06
N ASN A 124 -18.10 -12.94 -3.58
CA ASN A 124 -18.80 -13.95 -4.34
C ASN A 124 -19.65 -13.24 -5.42
N ARG A 125 -20.23 -14.04 -6.32
CA ARG A 125 -21.02 -13.51 -7.41
C ARG A 125 -22.20 -12.66 -6.96
N GLU A 126 -22.83 -13.08 -5.91
CA GLU A 126 -24.01 -12.37 -5.40
C GLU A 126 -23.65 -11.02 -4.86
N ASP A 127 -22.53 -10.91 -4.19
CA ASP A 127 -22.05 -9.62 -3.67
C ASP A 127 -21.74 -8.66 -4.82
N ILE A 128 -21.17 -9.18 -5.89
CA ILE A 128 -20.87 -8.37 -7.06
C ILE A 128 -22.17 -7.86 -7.68
N LYS A 129 -23.18 -8.69 -7.80
CA LYS A 129 -24.46 -8.28 -8.34
C LYS A 129 -25.09 -7.19 -7.49
N ARG A 130 -25.07 -7.36 -6.18
CA ARG A 130 -25.63 -6.34 -5.28
C ARG A 130 -24.90 -5.03 -5.38
N SER A 131 -23.61 -5.06 -5.59
CA SER A 131 -22.84 -3.84 -5.78
C SER A 131 -23.26 -3.07 -7.01
N ARG A 132 -23.77 -3.75 -7.99
CA ARG A 132 -24.26 -3.12 -9.23
C ARG A 132 -25.65 -2.56 -9.08
N GLY A 133 -26.42 -3.17 -8.25
CA GLY A 133 -27.79 -2.80 -8.04
C GLY A 133 -27.90 -1.55 -7.24
#